data_7fe450e5811ec163c69ce2e01b9e8f9e
#
_entry.id   7fe450e5811ec163c69ce2e01b9e8f9e
#
_cell.length_a   1.000
_cell.length_b   1.000
_cell.length_c   1.000
_cell.angle_alpha   90.00
_cell.angle_beta   90.00
_cell.angle_gamma   90.00
#
_symmetry.space_group_name_H-M   'P 1'
#
loop_
_entity.id
_entity.type
_entity.pdbx_description
1 polymer ?
#
loop_
_entity_poly.entity_id
_entity_poly.type
_entity_poly.pdbx_seq_one_letter_code
_entity_poly.pdbx_strand_id
1 'polypeptide(L)'
;MELETSVEGFFHEEVDRAFRDKGLAPGTLVEHYLVQLLAAYAAHGIEDAPLALKLAEAADADPRTRRRSLREIGDTSLYVSGFWADSLADKLVDADYYIQLGGSAYGELARGGAGWTADPFGAVFGELAANFVRFVEVLAIVSRRTTHPTSNEDVLRLYQRWQRTKSASAAARLAALGVVPGAVKGDGRPQ
;
A
#
# COMPACT_ATOMS: atom_id res chain seq x y z
N MET A 1 7.87 -11.15 -19.91
CA MET A 1 6.45 -10.87 -20.14
C MET A 1 5.51 -11.70 -19.23
N GLU A 2 5.93 -12.86 -18.74
CA GLU A 2 5.13 -13.69 -17.83
C GLU A 2 5.11 -13.24 -16.35
N LEU A 3 6.13 -12.52 -15.89
CA LEU A 3 6.24 -12.09 -14.47
C LEU A 3 5.36 -10.86 -14.13
N GLU A 4 5.15 -9.93 -15.06
CA GLU A 4 4.27 -8.77 -14.82
C GLU A 4 2.81 -9.18 -14.82
N THR A 5 2.40 -10.06 -15.71
CA THR A 5 1.05 -10.65 -15.71
C THR A 5 0.77 -11.40 -14.41
N SER A 6 1.79 -11.90 -13.72
CA SER A 6 1.64 -12.61 -12.45
C SER A 6 1.39 -11.68 -11.25
N VAL A 7 1.95 -10.47 -11.21
CA VAL A 7 1.79 -9.55 -10.06
C VAL A 7 0.40 -8.93 -10.04
N GLU A 8 -0.08 -8.41 -11.17
CA GLU A 8 -1.44 -7.88 -11.27
C GLU A 8 -2.48 -8.97 -11.08
N GLY A 9 -2.31 -10.13 -11.73
CA GLY A 9 -3.19 -11.29 -11.56
C GLY A 9 -3.25 -11.77 -10.10
N PHE A 10 -2.10 -11.83 -9.44
CA PHE A 10 -2.03 -12.16 -8.03
C PHE A 10 -2.80 -11.17 -7.15
N PHE A 11 -2.58 -9.86 -7.31
CA PHE A 11 -3.31 -8.85 -6.53
C PHE A 11 -4.80 -8.83 -6.87
N HIS A 12 -5.18 -9.09 -8.12
CA HIS A 12 -6.59 -9.19 -8.50
C HIS A 12 -7.30 -10.30 -7.73
N GLU A 13 -6.71 -11.50 -7.66
CA GLU A 13 -7.28 -12.61 -6.89
C GLU A 13 -7.39 -12.30 -5.39
N GLU A 14 -6.36 -11.69 -4.79
CA GLU A 14 -6.35 -11.36 -3.37
C GLU A 14 -7.33 -10.23 -3.01
N VAL A 15 -7.43 -9.20 -3.86
CA VAL A 15 -8.38 -8.08 -3.70
C VAL A 15 -9.82 -8.59 -3.83
N ASP A 16 -10.15 -9.35 -4.88
CA ASP A 16 -11.48 -9.94 -5.08
C ASP A 16 -11.88 -10.85 -3.90
N ARG A 17 -10.95 -11.67 -3.42
CA ARG A 17 -11.17 -12.50 -2.24
C ARG A 17 -11.41 -11.68 -0.98
N ALA A 18 -10.66 -10.59 -0.78
CA ALA A 18 -10.83 -9.70 0.37
C ALA A 18 -12.17 -8.95 0.33
N PHE A 19 -12.63 -8.54 -0.86
CA PHE A 19 -13.97 -7.97 -1.05
C PHE A 19 -15.07 -8.95 -0.69
N ARG A 20 -14.97 -10.18 -1.15
CA ARG A 20 -15.94 -11.23 -0.80
C ARG A 20 -16.01 -11.49 0.70
N ASP A 21 -14.86 -11.55 1.37
CA ASP A 21 -14.80 -11.76 2.82
C ASP A 21 -15.46 -10.62 3.62
N LYS A 22 -15.38 -9.41 3.10
CA LYS A 22 -16.00 -8.22 3.68
C LYS A 22 -17.47 -8.02 3.25
N GLY A 23 -17.97 -8.82 2.32
CA GLY A 23 -19.30 -8.64 1.75
C GLY A 23 -19.44 -7.30 0.99
N LEU A 24 -18.35 -6.81 0.40
CA LEU A 24 -18.33 -5.57 -0.37
C LEU A 24 -18.37 -5.89 -1.87
N ALA A 25 -19.12 -5.08 -2.61
CA ALA A 25 -19.21 -5.14 -4.07
C ALA A 25 -18.88 -3.75 -4.64
N PRO A 26 -17.60 -3.40 -4.80
CA PRO A 26 -17.20 -2.13 -5.37
C PRO A 26 -17.49 -2.09 -6.87
N GLY A 27 -17.50 -0.88 -7.46
CA GLY A 27 -17.50 -0.75 -8.91
C GLY A 27 -16.27 -1.40 -9.53
N THR A 28 -16.42 -2.02 -10.68
CA THR A 28 -15.33 -2.73 -11.40
C THR A 28 -14.09 -1.85 -11.62
N LEU A 29 -14.29 -0.54 -11.85
CA LEU A 29 -13.20 0.41 -12.03
C LEU A 29 -12.43 0.67 -10.72
N VAL A 30 -13.12 0.64 -9.57
CA VAL A 30 -12.49 0.81 -8.25
C VAL A 30 -11.67 -0.44 -7.89
N GLU A 31 -12.19 -1.62 -8.14
CA GLU A 31 -11.44 -2.86 -7.95
C GLU A 31 -10.16 -2.86 -8.79
N HIS A 32 -10.27 -2.56 -10.08
CA HIS A 32 -9.11 -2.44 -10.96
C HIS A 32 -8.12 -1.38 -10.48
N TYR A 33 -8.61 -0.22 -10.02
CA TYR A 33 -7.77 0.84 -9.46
C TYR A 33 -6.94 0.36 -8.27
N LEU A 34 -7.56 -0.37 -7.33
CA LEU A 34 -6.86 -0.91 -6.16
C LEU A 34 -5.81 -1.96 -6.53
N VAL A 35 -6.09 -2.79 -7.53
CA VAL A 35 -5.11 -3.76 -8.05
C VAL A 35 -3.89 -3.04 -8.64
N GLN A 36 -4.12 -2.02 -9.47
CA GLN A 36 -3.04 -1.22 -10.07
C GLN A 36 -2.24 -0.45 -9.00
N LEU A 37 -2.91 0.09 -7.99
CA LEU A 37 -2.26 0.76 -6.87
C LEU A 37 -1.32 -0.20 -6.14
N LEU A 38 -1.77 -1.39 -5.79
CA LEU A 38 -0.94 -2.40 -5.12
C LEU A 38 0.24 -2.85 -5.97
N ALA A 39 0.01 -3.10 -7.26
CA ALA A 39 1.06 -3.49 -8.20
C ALA A 39 2.13 -2.39 -8.36
N ALA A 40 1.71 -1.13 -8.46
CA ALA A 40 2.62 0.01 -8.57
C ALA A 40 3.51 0.17 -7.32
N TYR A 41 2.92 0.08 -6.12
CA TYR A 41 3.70 0.16 -4.88
C TYR A 41 4.57 -1.07 -4.63
N ALA A 42 4.16 -2.25 -5.07
CA ALA A 42 5.00 -3.45 -5.02
C ALA A 42 6.25 -3.31 -5.91
N ALA A 43 6.12 -2.65 -7.07
CA ALA A 43 7.22 -2.45 -8.00
C ALA A 43 8.17 -1.31 -7.59
N HIS A 44 7.64 -0.19 -7.12
CA HIS A 44 8.40 1.06 -6.93
C HIS A 44 8.62 1.45 -5.46
N GLY A 45 7.84 0.88 -4.53
CA GLY A 45 7.86 1.27 -3.13
C GLY A 45 7.12 2.58 -2.86
N ILE A 46 7.29 3.11 -1.64
CA ILE A 46 6.72 4.39 -1.19
C ILE A 46 7.82 5.45 -1.28
N GLU A 47 7.48 6.60 -1.83
CA GLU A 47 8.33 7.78 -1.79
C GLU A 47 8.34 8.39 -0.39
N ASP A 48 9.52 8.65 0.16
CA ASP A 48 9.68 9.13 1.56
C ASP A 48 9.53 10.66 1.65
N ALA A 49 8.43 11.19 1.08
CA ALA A 49 8.11 12.60 1.15
C ALA A 49 6.94 12.86 2.12
N PRO A 50 7.03 13.87 3.01
CA PRO A 50 5.93 14.20 3.91
C PRO A 50 4.68 14.62 3.13
N LEU A 51 3.58 13.88 3.29
CA LEU A 51 2.33 14.15 2.57
C LEU A 51 1.75 15.52 2.89
N ALA A 52 1.95 16.03 4.12
CA ALA A 52 1.54 17.39 4.49
C ALA A 52 2.25 18.47 3.65
N LEU A 53 3.53 18.26 3.33
CA LEU A 53 4.28 19.18 2.46
C LEU A 53 3.75 19.11 1.02
N LYS A 54 3.54 17.90 0.50
CA LYS A 54 2.91 17.72 -0.84
C LYS A 54 1.53 18.40 -0.92
N LEU A 55 0.74 18.33 0.16
CA LEU A 55 -0.57 19.00 0.21
C LEU A 55 -0.44 20.53 0.19
N ALA A 56 0.52 21.08 0.95
CA ALA A 56 0.78 22.52 0.96
C ALA A 56 1.25 23.02 -0.42
N GLU A 57 2.17 22.33 -1.05
CA GLU A 57 2.64 22.63 -2.41
C GLU A 57 1.51 22.53 -3.45
N ALA A 58 0.62 21.55 -3.30
CA ALA A 58 -0.54 21.38 -4.18
C ALA A 58 -1.53 22.55 -4.08
N ALA A 59 -1.59 23.25 -2.95
CA ALA A 59 -2.51 24.37 -2.77
C ALA A 59 -2.22 25.53 -3.72
N ASP A 60 -0.94 25.78 -4.00
CA ASP A 60 -0.47 26.89 -4.85
C ASP A 60 -0.14 26.43 -6.30
N ALA A 61 -0.31 25.14 -6.59
CA ALA A 61 0.01 24.57 -7.89
C ALA A 61 -1.09 24.84 -8.94
N ASP A 62 -0.71 24.76 -10.22
CA ASP A 62 -1.68 24.77 -11.32
C ASP A 62 -2.68 23.59 -11.21
N PRO A 63 -3.86 23.69 -11.84
CA PRO A 63 -4.91 22.66 -11.68
C PRO A 63 -4.47 21.23 -12.03
N ARG A 64 -3.58 21.07 -13.00
CA ARG A 64 -3.10 19.75 -13.44
C ARG A 64 -2.13 19.15 -12.43
N THR A 65 -1.19 19.95 -11.96
CA THR A 65 -0.22 19.57 -10.92
C THR A 65 -0.94 19.27 -9.62
N ARG A 66 -1.87 20.16 -9.19
CA ARG A 66 -2.71 19.93 -8.00
C ARG A 66 -3.45 18.60 -8.04
N ARG A 67 -4.08 18.30 -9.17
CA ARG A 67 -4.80 17.05 -9.35
C ARG A 67 -3.90 15.83 -9.21
N ARG A 68 -2.70 15.88 -9.80
CA ARG A 68 -1.71 14.81 -9.69
C ARG A 68 -1.27 14.62 -8.24
N SER A 69 -0.93 15.71 -7.54
CA SER A 69 -0.52 15.67 -6.14
C SER A 69 -1.61 15.12 -5.22
N LEU A 70 -2.87 15.54 -5.41
CA LEU A 70 -4.01 15.00 -4.65
C LEU A 70 -4.20 13.49 -4.87
N ARG A 71 -4.01 13.03 -6.11
CA ARG A 71 -4.05 11.60 -6.39
C ARG A 71 -2.92 10.86 -5.68
N GLU A 72 -1.70 11.32 -5.76
CA GLU A 72 -0.54 10.75 -5.05
C GLU A 72 -0.75 10.71 -3.54
N ILE A 73 -1.32 11.78 -2.95
CA ILE A 73 -1.65 11.85 -1.53
C ILE A 73 -2.70 10.79 -1.18
N GLY A 74 -3.78 10.69 -1.96
CA GLY A 74 -4.83 9.69 -1.77
C GLY A 74 -4.30 8.26 -1.85
N ASP A 75 -3.55 7.97 -2.91
CA ASP A 75 -2.95 6.66 -3.18
C ASP A 75 -1.97 6.23 -2.07
N THR A 76 -1.05 7.12 -1.70
CA THR A 76 -0.07 6.84 -0.63
C THR A 76 -0.77 6.66 0.71
N SER A 77 -1.75 7.52 1.03
CA SER A 77 -2.51 7.42 2.28
C SER A 77 -3.26 6.09 2.39
N LEU A 78 -3.94 5.68 1.32
CA LEU A 78 -4.67 4.42 1.27
C LEU A 78 -3.74 3.21 1.41
N TYR A 79 -2.62 3.22 0.69
CA TYR A 79 -1.64 2.15 0.75
C TYR A 79 -0.98 2.04 2.13
N VAL A 80 -0.57 3.18 2.71
CA VAL A 80 0.10 3.20 4.02
C VAL A 80 -0.85 2.78 5.13
N SER A 81 -2.06 3.35 5.19
CA SER A 81 -3.03 3.02 6.23
C SER A 81 -3.61 1.60 6.10
N GLY A 82 -3.70 1.05 4.89
CA GLY A 82 -4.21 -0.29 4.64
C GLY A 82 -3.12 -1.36 4.62
N PHE A 83 -2.22 -1.28 3.66
CA PHE A 83 -1.24 -2.35 3.43
C PHE A 83 -0.09 -2.35 4.44
N TRP A 84 0.27 -1.18 5.01
CA TRP A 84 1.34 -1.02 6.00
C TRP A 84 0.82 -0.72 7.41
N ALA A 85 -0.44 -0.97 7.69
CA ALA A 85 -1.08 -0.67 8.98
C ALA A 85 -0.28 -1.22 10.19
N ASP A 86 0.21 -2.46 10.10
CA ASP A 86 0.99 -3.08 11.17
C ASP A 86 2.33 -2.38 11.43
N SER A 87 2.88 -1.70 10.41
CA SER A 87 4.13 -0.94 10.55
C SER A 87 3.93 0.47 11.11
N LEU A 88 2.68 0.94 11.21
CA LEU A 88 2.32 2.24 11.78
C LEU A 88 2.15 2.19 13.29
N ALA A 89 1.94 1.01 13.87
CA ALA A 89 1.69 0.84 15.31
C ALA A 89 2.80 1.46 16.21
N ASP A 90 4.03 1.55 15.70
CA ASP A 90 5.19 2.11 16.41
C ASP A 90 5.60 3.51 15.90
N LYS A 91 4.80 4.15 15.01
CA LYS A 91 5.14 5.46 14.45
C LYS A 91 4.38 6.60 15.12
N LEU A 92 5.00 7.79 15.13
CA LEU A 92 4.42 9.04 15.66
C LEU A 92 3.21 9.54 14.86
N VAL A 93 2.98 9.02 13.66
CA VAL A 93 1.87 9.39 12.78
C VAL A 93 0.88 8.23 12.75
N ASP A 94 -0.32 8.49 13.27
CA ASP A 94 -1.40 7.52 13.39
C ASP A 94 -2.05 7.20 12.03
N ALA A 95 -2.64 6.01 11.93
CA ALA A 95 -3.44 5.59 10.77
C ALA A 95 -4.59 6.57 10.48
N ASP A 96 -5.19 7.15 11.51
CA ASP A 96 -6.26 8.14 11.39
C ASP A 96 -5.84 9.39 10.59
N TYR A 97 -4.59 9.83 10.72
CA TYR A 97 -4.04 10.91 9.91
C TYR A 97 -4.09 10.59 8.42
N TYR A 98 -3.62 9.39 8.04
CA TYR A 98 -3.64 8.96 6.64
C TYR A 98 -5.06 8.77 6.11
N ILE A 99 -5.96 8.23 6.93
CA ILE A 99 -7.37 8.04 6.57
C ILE A 99 -8.04 9.38 6.27
N GLN A 100 -7.86 10.38 7.13
CA GLN A 100 -8.44 11.72 6.94
C GLN A 100 -7.83 12.41 5.73
N LEU A 101 -6.52 12.38 5.59
CA LEU A 101 -5.80 13.03 4.50
C LEU A 101 -6.17 12.41 3.14
N GLY A 102 -6.12 11.08 3.04
CA GLY A 102 -6.42 10.37 1.81
C GLY A 102 -7.88 10.47 1.39
N GLY A 103 -8.80 10.32 2.34
CA GLY A 103 -10.24 10.50 2.10
C GLY A 103 -10.57 11.91 1.62
N SER A 104 -9.95 12.93 2.21
CA SER A 104 -10.10 14.33 1.79
C SER A 104 -9.54 14.57 0.39
N ALA A 105 -8.36 14.03 0.07
CA ALA A 105 -7.72 14.16 -1.24
C ALA A 105 -8.57 13.53 -2.34
N TYR A 106 -9.05 12.31 -2.17
CA TYR A 106 -9.97 11.69 -3.13
C TYR A 106 -11.32 12.42 -3.21
N GLY A 107 -11.84 12.92 -2.09
CA GLY A 107 -13.07 13.71 -2.08
C GLY A 107 -12.93 15.03 -2.86
N GLU A 108 -11.76 15.67 -2.84
CA GLU A 108 -11.48 16.84 -3.65
C GLU A 108 -11.37 16.49 -5.13
N LEU A 109 -10.70 15.38 -5.47
CA LEU A 109 -10.63 14.86 -6.84
C LEU A 109 -12.03 14.56 -7.41
N ALA A 110 -12.91 13.96 -6.62
CA ALA A 110 -14.26 13.62 -7.03
C ALA A 110 -15.12 14.85 -7.32
N ARG A 111 -14.96 15.91 -6.53
CA ARG A 111 -15.71 17.17 -6.72
C ARG A 111 -15.26 17.96 -7.95
N GLY A 112 -14.04 17.71 -8.42
CA GLY A 112 -13.42 18.53 -9.44
C GLY A 112 -13.07 19.93 -8.93
N GLY A 113 -12.19 20.63 -9.61
CA GLY A 113 -11.79 22.01 -9.30
C GLY A 113 -12.07 22.95 -10.48
N ALA A 114 -12.01 24.25 -10.23
CA ALA A 114 -12.07 25.25 -11.28
C ALA A 114 -10.94 25.00 -12.30
N GLY A 115 -11.29 24.92 -13.58
CA GLY A 115 -10.33 24.62 -14.66
C GLY A 115 -10.09 23.14 -14.91
N TRP A 116 -10.73 22.22 -14.19
CA TRP A 116 -10.66 20.78 -14.49
C TRP A 116 -11.67 20.43 -15.60
N THR A 117 -11.20 19.75 -16.63
CA THR A 117 -12.09 19.08 -17.58
C THR A 117 -12.81 17.92 -16.90
N ALA A 118 -14.02 17.58 -17.34
CA ALA A 118 -14.76 16.43 -16.82
C ALA A 118 -13.85 15.19 -16.74
N ASP A 119 -13.67 14.68 -15.51
CA ASP A 119 -12.83 13.53 -15.26
C ASP A 119 -13.65 12.25 -15.36
N PRO A 120 -13.33 11.35 -16.30
CA PRO A 120 -13.97 10.04 -16.35
C PRO A 120 -13.73 9.22 -15.08
N PHE A 121 -12.70 9.53 -14.29
CA PHE A 121 -12.39 8.88 -13.02
C PHE A 121 -13.02 9.57 -11.80
N GLY A 122 -13.78 10.66 -11.97
CA GLY A 122 -14.42 11.36 -10.85
C GLY A 122 -15.30 10.44 -10.00
N ALA A 123 -16.04 9.54 -10.65
CA ALA A 123 -16.87 8.54 -9.95
C ALA A 123 -16.01 7.55 -9.14
N VAL A 124 -14.86 7.13 -9.65
CA VAL A 124 -13.90 6.24 -8.96
C VAL A 124 -13.39 6.92 -7.70
N PHE A 125 -12.94 8.17 -7.80
CA PHE A 125 -12.46 8.91 -6.63
C PHE A 125 -13.58 9.19 -5.62
N GLY A 126 -14.82 9.40 -6.09
CA GLY A 126 -15.99 9.54 -5.23
C GLY A 126 -16.26 8.27 -4.40
N GLU A 127 -16.21 7.12 -5.04
CA GLU A 127 -16.38 5.83 -4.37
C GLU A 127 -15.21 5.54 -3.41
N LEU A 128 -13.97 5.83 -3.81
CA LEU A 128 -12.78 5.70 -2.97
C LEU A 128 -12.88 6.59 -1.72
N ALA A 129 -13.31 7.84 -1.86
CA ALA A 129 -13.50 8.75 -0.73
C ALA A 129 -14.62 8.29 0.22
N ALA A 130 -15.78 7.91 -0.34
CA ALA A 130 -16.95 7.51 0.45
C ALA A 130 -16.74 6.21 1.24
N ASN A 131 -15.88 5.31 0.73
CA ASN A 131 -15.61 4.01 1.35
C ASN A 131 -14.15 3.86 1.79
N PHE A 132 -13.42 4.95 2.02
CA PHE A 132 -11.98 4.94 2.27
C PHE A 132 -11.60 3.96 3.39
N VAL A 133 -12.27 4.04 4.54
CA VAL A 133 -12.02 3.12 5.68
C VAL A 133 -12.25 1.67 5.31
N ARG A 134 -13.28 1.36 4.53
CA ARG A 134 -13.57 0.00 4.09
C ARG A 134 -12.47 -0.54 3.18
N PHE A 135 -11.93 0.30 2.31
CA PHE A 135 -10.83 -0.09 1.43
C PHE A 135 -9.51 -0.22 2.20
N VAL A 136 -9.28 0.60 3.22
CA VAL A 136 -8.18 0.39 4.18
C VAL A 136 -8.25 -1.00 4.79
N GLU A 137 -9.42 -1.44 5.24
CA GLU A 137 -9.62 -2.78 5.81
C GLU A 137 -9.41 -3.90 4.77
N VAL A 138 -9.86 -3.71 3.54
CA VAL A 138 -9.61 -4.64 2.42
C VAL A 138 -8.11 -4.78 2.16
N LEU A 139 -7.38 -3.66 2.04
CA LEU A 139 -5.93 -3.69 1.83
C LEU A 139 -5.18 -4.30 3.02
N ALA A 140 -5.65 -4.11 4.25
CA ALA A 140 -5.09 -4.76 5.43
C ALA A 140 -5.27 -6.30 5.39
N ILE A 141 -6.39 -6.79 4.87
CA ILE A 141 -6.59 -8.23 4.65
C ILE A 141 -5.61 -8.74 3.59
N VAL A 142 -5.50 -8.05 2.45
CA VAL A 142 -4.54 -8.40 1.39
C VAL A 142 -3.12 -8.41 1.95
N SER A 143 -2.72 -7.37 2.70
CA SER A 143 -1.40 -7.29 3.32
C SER A 143 -1.11 -8.50 4.21
N ARG A 144 -2.00 -8.84 5.13
CA ARG A 144 -1.80 -10.00 6.02
C ARG A 144 -1.61 -11.30 5.27
N ARG A 145 -2.34 -11.51 4.17
CA ARG A 145 -2.22 -12.71 3.34
C ARG A 145 -0.94 -12.76 2.54
N THR A 146 -0.50 -11.61 2.03
CA THR A 146 0.66 -11.52 1.14
C THR A 146 1.99 -11.32 1.87
N THR A 147 1.96 -10.77 3.09
CA THR A 147 3.17 -10.45 3.85
C THR A 147 3.51 -11.45 4.95
N HIS A 148 2.55 -12.32 5.34
CA HIS A 148 2.87 -13.45 6.19
C HIS A 148 3.43 -14.58 5.31
N PRO A 149 4.73 -14.90 5.44
CA PRO A 149 5.30 -16.01 4.70
C PRO A 149 4.63 -17.29 5.18
N THR A 150 3.84 -17.89 4.28
CA THR A 150 3.14 -19.17 4.52
C THR A 150 4.00 -20.35 4.16
N SER A 151 5.17 -20.13 3.55
CA SER A 151 6.09 -21.18 3.12
C SER A 151 7.53 -20.92 3.53
N ASN A 152 8.34 -21.98 3.65
CA ASN A 152 9.79 -21.90 3.88
C ASN A 152 10.51 -21.12 2.76
N GLU A 153 9.97 -21.10 1.54
CA GLU A 153 10.53 -20.32 0.43
C GLU A 153 10.40 -18.83 0.65
N ASP A 154 9.28 -18.36 1.21
CA ASP A 154 9.07 -16.94 1.49
C ASP A 154 9.98 -16.47 2.61
N VAL A 155 10.21 -17.30 3.63
CA VAL A 155 11.18 -17.04 4.70
C VAL A 155 12.59 -16.94 4.11
N LEU A 156 12.94 -17.82 3.19
CA LEU A 156 14.25 -17.83 2.53
C LEU A 156 14.45 -16.57 1.67
N ARG A 157 13.45 -16.16 0.90
CA ARG A 157 13.47 -14.92 0.11
C ARG A 157 13.63 -13.69 0.98
N LEU A 158 12.91 -13.65 2.11
CA LEU A 158 13.02 -12.57 3.09
C LEU A 158 14.43 -12.54 3.72
N TYR A 159 15.00 -13.70 4.03
CA TYR A 159 16.36 -13.82 4.54
C TYR A 159 17.40 -13.37 3.51
N GLN A 160 17.28 -13.77 2.27
CA GLN A 160 18.16 -13.34 1.17
C GLN A 160 18.07 -11.82 0.93
N ARG A 161 16.87 -11.26 1.01
CA ARG A 161 16.66 -9.82 0.94
C ARG A 161 17.37 -9.10 2.09
N TRP A 162 17.21 -9.59 3.33
CA TRP A 162 17.92 -9.05 4.48
C TRP A 162 19.43 -9.15 4.32
N GLN A 163 19.96 -10.26 3.84
CA GLN A 163 21.40 -10.41 3.61
C GLN A 163 21.95 -9.35 2.67
N ARG A 164 21.21 -8.98 1.62
CA ARG A 164 21.62 -7.96 0.64
C ARG A 164 21.46 -6.54 1.16
N THR A 165 20.37 -6.25 1.87
CA THR A 165 20.00 -4.88 2.21
C THR A 165 20.33 -4.50 3.65
N LYS A 166 20.54 -5.48 4.53
CA LYS A 166 20.67 -5.29 5.99
C LYS A 166 19.55 -4.45 6.61
N SER A 167 18.38 -4.44 5.98
CA SER A 167 17.22 -3.65 6.37
C SER A 167 16.71 -4.07 7.75
N ALA A 168 16.54 -3.10 8.65
CA ALA A 168 15.99 -3.33 9.99
C ALA A 168 14.55 -3.90 9.93
N SER A 169 13.76 -3.47 8.95
CA SER A 169 12.40 -3.99 8.74
C SER A 169 12.39 -5.47 8.34
N ALA A 170 13.32 -5.89 7.46
CA ALA A 170 13.46 -7.29 7.10
C ALA A 170 13.96 -8.14 8.29
N ALA A 171 14.87 -7.59 9.11
CA ALA A 171 15.35 -8.25 10.33
C ALA A 171 14.22 -8.45 11.35
N ALA A 172 13.40 -7.42 11.60
CA ALA A 172 12.26 -7.49 12.51
C ALA A 172 11.23 -8.54 12.06
N ARG A 173 10.96 -8.63 10.75
CA ARG A 173 10.06 -9.63 10.17
C ARG A 173 10.60 -11.05 10.30
N LEU A 174 11.89 -11.26 10.07
CA LEU A 174 12.54 -12.56 10.29
C LEU A 174 12.48 -12.97 11.75
N ALA A 175 12.72 -12.03 12.68
CA ALA A 175 12.61 -12.27 14.11
C ALA A 175 11.18 -12.66 14.54
N ALA A 176 10.16 -11.99 13.99
CA ALA A 176 8.74 -12.33 14.22
C ALA A 176 8.38 -13.75 13.74
N LEU A 177 9.12 -14.27 12.75
CA LEU A 177 8.98 -15.63 12.21
C LEU A 177 9.88 -16.65 12.94
N GLY A 178 10.54 -16.23 14.04
CA GLY A 178 11.46 -17.09 14.80
C GLY A 178 12.83 -17.29 14.14
N VAL A 179 13.13 -16.54 13.07
CA VAL A 179 14.42 -16.58 12.39
C VAL A 179 15.28 -15.41 12.88
N VAL A 180 16.28 -15.69 13.71
CA VAL A 180 17.22 -14.66 14.19
C VAL A 180 18.29 -14.43 13.13
N PRO A 181 18.30 -13.25 12.44
CA PRO A 181 19.32 -12.96 11.44
C PRO A 181 20.68 -12.81 12.13
N GLY A 182 21.63 -13.70 11.84
CA GLY A 182 22.98 -13.67 12.41
C GLY A 182 23.33 -14.78 13.38
N ALA A 183 22.41 -15.66 13.75
CA ALA A 183 22.67 -16.80 14.64
C ALA A 183 23.16 -18.06 13.90
N VAL A 184 24.13 -17.90 12.98
CA VAL A 184 24.93 -19.05 12.52
C VAL A 184 26.36 -18.86 13.06
N LYS A 185 26.53 -19.13 14.33
CA LYS A 185 27.80 -19.56 14.92
C LYS A 185 27.60 -20.96 15.42
N GLY A 186 27.97 -21.89 14.63
CA GLY A 186 28.03 -23.31 14.95
C GLY A 186 29.16 -23.94 14.17
N ASP A 187 30.39 -23.48 14.39
CA ASP A 187 31.56 -24.27 14.03
C ASP A 187 31.85 -25.18 15.23
N GLY A 188 31.25 -26.32 15.23
CA GLY A 188 31.57 -27.45 16.08
C GLY A 188 32.42 -28.43 15.29
N ARG A 189 33.76 -28.21 15.21
CA ARG A 189 34.68 -29.28 14.91
C ARG A 189 34.90 -30.07 16.22
N PRO A 190 34.66 -31.36 16.23
CA PRO A 190 35.29 -32.27 17.22
C PRO A 190 36.69 -32.62 16.75
N GLN A 191 37.62 -32.48 17.65
CA GLN A 191 38.90 -33.15 17.54
C GLN A 191 38.73 -34.63 17.85
#